data_f501249e683fc9deeec2c26daa47ef62
#
_entry.id   f501249e683fc9deeec2c26daa47ef62
#
_cell.length_a   1.000
_cell.length_b   1.000
_cell.length_c   1.000
_cell.angle_alpha   90.00
_cell.angle_beta   90.00
_cell.angle_gamma   90.00
#
_symmetry.space_group_name_H-M   'P 1'
#
loop_
_entity.id
_entity.type
_entity.pdbx_description
1 polymer ?
#
loop_
_entity_poly.entity_id
_entity_poly.type
_entity_poly.pdbx_seq_one_letter_code
_entity_poly.pdbx_strand_id
1 'polypeptide(L)'
;MKTEVKPTILYVDDEVNNLLSFKAAFRRQFNILTAESASDAKRILSETPVQVIVSDQRMPQTTGIEFFASILEEYPDPIRILLTGYADIQAVIDAINLGQVFRYCTKPWSEEEITHHLHEAHQLYVLKAQNKELTDKLVDNNTKMEFLLRQQLLS
;
A
#
# COMPACT_ATOMS: atom_id res chain seq x y z
N MET A 1 13.45 -17.54 -19.31
CA MET A 1 13.77 -16.70 -18.15
C MET A 1 12.52 -15.95 -17.71
N LYS A 2 12.09 -16.17 -16.50
CA LYS A 2 10.98 -15.36 -15.94
C LYS A 2 11.52 -13.98 -15.62
N THR A 3 11.09 -12.97 -16.35
CA THR A 3 11.26 -11.60 -15.92
C THR A 3 10.34 -11.37 -14.73
N GLU A 4 10.90 -11.26 -13.54
CA GLU A 4 10.13 -10.87 -12.37
C GLU A 4 9.60 -9.45 -12.58
N VAL A 5 8.28 -9.30 -12.48
CA VAL A 5 7.66 -7.99 -12.51
C VAL A 5 7.99 -7.28 -11.20
N LYS A 6 8.69 -6.15 -11.29
CA LYS A 6 9.01 -5.35 -10.12
C LYS A 6 7.73 -4.80 -9.50
N PRO A 7 7.58 -4.84 -8.16
CA PRO A 7 6.44 -4.17 -7.54
C PRO A 7 6.47 -2.67 -7.76
N THR A 8 5.28 -2.09 -7.91
CA THR A 8 5.13 -0.65 -8.13
C THR A 8 4.90 0.04 -6.78
N ILE A 9 5.75 1.01 -6.50
CA ILE A 9 5.73 1.82 -5.28
C ILE A 9 5.41 3.26 -5.67
N LEU A 10 4.40 3.84 -5.04
CA LEU A 10 4.10 5.26 -5.17
C LEU A 10 4.66 6.01 -3.97
N TYR A 11 5.52 6.97 -4.22
CA TYR A 11 6.08 7.83 -3.17
C TYR A 11 5.52 9.24 -3.27
N VAL A 12 4.95 9.73 -2.17
CA VAL A 12 4.25 11.02 -2.10
C VAL A 12 5.01 11.96 -1.14
N ASP A 13 5.49 13.07 -1.66
CA ASP A 13 6.23 14.07 -0.89
C ASP A 13 6.18 15.39 -1.65
N ASP A 14 5.98 16.50 -0.94
CA ASP A 14 5.91 17.83 -1.56
C ASP A 14 7.28 18.38 -1.98
N GLU A 15 8.37 17.80 -1.50
CA GLU A 15 9.73 18.22 -1.87
C GLU A 15 10.26 17.42 -3.05
N VAL A 16 10.47 18.09 -4.18
CA VAL A 16 10.95 17.46 -5.41
C VAL A 16 12.28 16.74 -5.21
N ASN A 17 13.18 17.31 -4.41
CA ASN A 17 14.47 16.69 -4.13
C ASN A 17 14.33 15.35 -3.41
N ASN A 18 13.35 15.22 -2.52
CA ASN A 18 13.06 13.96 -1.83
C ASN A 18 12.51 12.92 -2.81
N LEU A 19 11.66 13.34 -3.74
CA LEU A 19 11.12 12.45 -4.78
C LEU A 19 12.23 11.90 -5.66
N LEU A 20 13.15 12.76 -6.10
CA LEU A 20 14.27 12.37 -6.94
C LEU A 20 15.22 11.42 -6.21
N SER A 21 15.54 11.72 -4.96
CA SER A 21 16.42 10.89 -4.13
C SER A 21 15.84 9.51 -3.88
N PHE A 22 14.56 9.43 -3.57
CA PHE A 22 13.86 8.17 -3.33
C PHE A 22 13.86 7.32 -4.60
N LYS A 23 13.49 7.90 -5.72
CA LYS A 23 13.48 7.18 -7.00
C LYS A 23 14.87 6.68 -7.38
N ALA A 24 15.89 7.51 -7.23
CA ALA A 24 17.27 7.11 -7.52
C ALA A 24 17.75 5.96 -6.63
N ALA A 25 17.35 5.96 -5.36
CA ALA A 25 17.76 4.94 -4.40
C ALA A 25 17.12 3.57 -4.67
N PHE A 26 15.87 3.53 -5.14
CA PHE A 26 15.08 2.29 -5.17
C PHE A 26 14.67 1.81 -6.56
N ARG A 27 14.94 2.55 -7.61
CA ARG A 27 14.49 2.22 -8.98
C ARG A 27 15.03 0.90 -9.53
N ARG A 28 16.11 0.38 -8.98
CA ARG A 28 16.69 -0.89 -9.44
C ARG A 28 15.86 -2.09 -9.01
N GLN A 29 15.29 -2.02 -7.82
CA GLN A 29 14.53 -3.13 -7.23
C GLN A 29 13.02 -2.97 -7.41
N PHE A 30 12.55 -1.73 -7.56
CA PHE A 30 11.13 -1.41 -7.60
C PHE A 30 10.82 -0.47 -8.76
N ASN A 31 9.58 -0.53 -9.22
CA ASN A 31 9.06 0.46 -10.15
C ASN A 31 8.55 1.65 -9.33
N ILE A 32 9.28 2.77 -9.34
CA ILE A 32 8.99 3.91 -8.48
C ILE A 32 8.21 4.97 -9.26
N LEU A 33 7.00 5.27 -8.78
CA LEU A 33 6.20 6.41 -9.21
C LEU A 33 6.26 7.48 -8.12
N THR A 34 6.24 8.74 -8.50
CA THR A 34 6.31 9.85 -7.56
C THR A 34 5.15 10.82 -7.74
N ALA A 35 4.69 11.40 -6.63
CA ALA A 35 3.63 12.41 -6.63
C ALA A 35 4.03 13.55 -5.69
N GLU A 36 3.75 14.78 -6.11
CA GLU A 36 4.08 15.98 -5.33
C GLU A 36 3.00 16.37 -4.33
N SER A 37 1.82 15.76 -4.43
CA SER A 37 0.67 16.08 -3.60
C SER A 37 -0.28 14.89 -3.49
N ALA A 38 -1.19 14.94 -2.53
CA ALA A 38 -2.25 13.94 -2.39
C ALA A 38 -3.13 13.88 -3.65
N SER A 39 -3.43 15.03 -4.24
CA SER A 39 -4.21 15.13 -5.48
C SER A 39 -3.52 14.41 -6.64
N ASP A 40 -2.22 14.65 -6.82
CA ASP A 40 -1.42 13.99 -7.86
C ASP A 40 -1.35 12.48 -7.61
N ALA A 41 -1.18 12.07 -6.36
CA ALA A 41 -1.17 10.67 -5.97
C ALA A 41 -2.49 9.97 -6.32
N LYS A 42 -3.62 10.60 -6.06
CA LYS A 42 -4.94 10.04 -6.39
C LYS A 42 -5.10 9.85 -7.90
N ARG A 43 -4.61 10.80 -8.68
CA ARG A 43 -4.61 10.69 -10.15
C ARG A 43 -3.81 9.46 -10.60
N ILE A 44 -2.61 9.27 -10.05
CA ILE A 44 -1.76 8.12 -10.37
C ILE A 44 -2.44 6.81 -9.98
N LEU A 45 -3.06 6.75 -8.80
CA LEU A 45 -3.78 5.56 -8.34
C LEU A 45 -4.95 5.20 -9.26
N SER A 46 -5.60 6.20 -9.87
CA SER A 46 -6.70 5.95 -10.80
C SER A 46 -6.23 5.41 -12.15
N GLU A 47 -4.96 5.62 -12.51
CA GLU A 47 -4.41 5.26 -13.81
C GLU A 47 -3.53 4.01 -13.77
N THR A 48 -2.91 3.71 -12.63
CA THR A 48 -1.87 2.69 -12.52
C THR A 48 -2.05 1.83 -11.27
N PRO A 49 -1.98 0.50 -11.38
CA PRO A 49 -1.99 -0.38 -10.21
C PRO A 49 -0.74 -0.15 -9.35
N VAL A 50 -0.92 0.04 -8.05
CA VAL A 50 0.15 0.29 -7.09
C VAL A 50 0.03 -0.70 -5.95
N GLN A 51 1.14 -1.34 -5.57
CA GLN A 51 1.17 -2.32 -4.50
C GLN A 51 1.50 -1.73 -3.15
N VAL A 52 2.35 -0.68 -3.14
CA VAL A 52 2.78 -0.03 -1.90
C VAL A 52 2.76 1.48 -2.09
N ILE A 53 2.25 2.20 -1.10
CA ILE A 53 2.28 3.66 -1.08
C ILE A 53 3.15 4.10 0.09
N VAL A 54 4.13 4.95 -0.17
CA VAL A 54 4.96 5.58 0.85
C VAL A 54 4.65 7.08 0.81
N SER A 55 4.28 7.66 1.94
CA SER A 55 3.97 9.09 2.02
C SER A 55 4.74 9.77 3.12
N ASP A 56 5.19 10.98 2.85
CA ASP A 56 5.66 11.88 3.90
C ASP A 56 4.47 12.32 4.76
N GLN A 57 4.69 12.50 6.05
CA GLN A 57 3.62 12.93 6.97
C GLN A 57 3.31 14.41 6.82
N ARG A 58 4.33 15.26 6.75
CA ARG A 58 4.14 16.71 6.70
C ARG A 58 4.14 17.22 5.27
N MET A 59 2.94 17.51 4.77
CA MET A 59 2.73 18.13 3.47
C MET A 59 1.83 19.37 3.64
N PRO A 60 1.92 20.38 2.74
CA PRO A 60 1.28 21.68 2.98
C PRO A 60 -0.23 21.66 3.15
N GLN A 61 -0.95 20.84 2.40
CA GLN A 61 -2.41 20.86 2.37
C GLN A 61 -3.05 19.72 3.15
N THR A 62 -2.33 18.62 3.34
CA THR A 62 -2.83 17.44 4.03
C THR A 62 -1.65 16.66 4.61
N THR A 63 -1.88 15.92 5.69
CA THR A 63 -0.87 15.01 6.21
C THR A 63 -0.91 13.68 5.48
N GLY A 64 0.17 12.89 5.59
CA GLY A 64 0.20 11.53 5.04
C GLY A 64 -0.91 10.66 5.62
N ILE A 65 -1.18 10.78 6.92
CA ILE A 65 -2.26 10.04 7.59
C ILE A 65 -3.62 10.43 7.01
N GLU A 66 -3.86 11.73 6.85
CA GLU A 66 -5.12 12.21 6.24
C GLU A 66 -5.28 11.73 4.79
N PHE A 67 -4.17 11.76 4.04
CA PHE A 67 -4.17 11.24 2.68
C PHE A 67 -4.54 9.74 2.66
N PHE A 68 -3.91 8.94 3.50
CA PHE A 68 -4.21 7.51 3.58
C PHE A 68 -5.67 7.24 3.96
N ALA A 69 -6.20 7.99 4.91
CA ALA A 69 -7.61 7.89 5.29
C ALA A 69 -8.54 8.22 4.12
N SER A 70 -8.17 9.22 3.32
CA SER A 70 -9.00 9.68 2.19
C SER A 70 -9.09 8.67 1.03
N ILE A 71 -8.11 7.77 0.91
CA ILE A 71 -8.07 6.79 -0.19
C ILE A 71 -8.47 5.38 0.24
N LEU A 72 -8.73 5.17 1.52
CA LEU A 72 -8.92 3.82 2.07
C LEU A 72 -10.11 3.08 1.46
N GLU A 73 -11.24 3.75 1.23
CA GLU A 73 -12.42 3.13 0.63
C GLU A 73 -12.22 2.77 -0.84
N GLU A 74 -11.65 3.69 -1.60
CA GLU A 74 -11.49 3.53 -3.05
C GLU A 74 -10.29 2.65 -3.41
N TYR A 75 -9.22 2.73 -2.62
CA TYR A 75 -7.98 1.97 -2.84
C TYR A 75 -7.54 1.26 -1.55
N PRO A 76 -8.26 0.21 -1.12
CA PRO A 76 -7.93 -0.49 0.13
C PRO A 76 -6.72 -1.41 0.04
N ASP A 77 -6.34 -1.84 -1.18
CA ASP A 77 -5.36 -2.91 -1.37
C ASP A 77 -3.89 -2.49 -1.20
N PRO A 78 -3.45 -1.30 -1.65
CA PRO A 78 -2.04 -0.92 -1.47
C PRO A 78 -1.65 -0.86 0.01
N ILE A 79 -0.47 -1.39 0.31
CA ILE A 79 0.09 -1.35 1.66
C ILE A 79 0.69 0.04 1.89
N ARG A 80 0.40 0.66 3.01
CA ARG A 80 0.72 2.05 3.30
C ARG A 80 1.84 2.17 4.33
N ILE A 81 2.90 2.89 3.96
CA ILE A 81 4.07 3.17 4.80
C ILE A 81 4.20 4.68 4.95
N LEU A 82 4.46 5.14 6.16
CA LEU A 82 4.59 6.56 6.47
C LEU A 82 6.03 6.91 6.82
N LEU A 83 6.53 8.02 6.25
CA LEU A 83 7.81 8.61 6.66
C LEU A 83 7.52 9.84 7.51
N THR A 84 8.04 9.87 8.74
CA THR A 84 7.68 10.91 9.70
C THR A 84 8.84 11.30 10.60
N GLY A 85 8.79 12.53 11.13
CA GLY A 85 9.66 12.95 12.20
C GLY A 85 9.10 12.53 13.57
N TYR A 86 9.91 12.73 14.62
CA TYR A 86 9.52 12.28 15.97
C TYR A 86 8.32 13.04 16.56
N ALA A 87 8.04 14.23 16.05
CA ALA A 87 6.97 15.07 16.59
C ALA A 87 5.57 14.49 16.42
N ASP A 88 5.38 13.60 15.43
CA ASP A 88 4.07 13.08 15.06
C ASP A 88 3.85 11.61 15.49
N ILE A 89 4.72 11.09 16.37
CA ILE A 89 4.75 9.66 16.71
C ILE A 89 3.40 9.14 17.26
N GLN A 90 2.73 9.93 18.12
CA GLN A 90 1.46 9.48 18.70
C GLN A 90 0.36 9.34 17.64
N ALA A 91 0.26 10.31 16.73
CA ALA A 91 -0.69 10.25 15.63
C ALA A 91 -0.43 9.04 14.72
N VAL A 92 0.83 8.72 14.49
CA VAL A 92 1.25 7.57 13.67
C VAL A 92 0.88 6.26 14.35
N ILE A 93 1.14 6.13 15.65
CA ILE A 93 0.77 4.93 16.42
C ILE A 93 -0.74 4.71 16.36
N ASP A 94 -1.53 5.76 16.52
CA ASP A 94 -2.98 5.68 16.42
C ASP A 94 -3.43 5.20 15.04
N ALA A 95 -2.81 5.70 13.97
CA ALA A 95 -3.11 5.30 12.60
C ALA A 95 -2.76 3.83 12.34
N ILE A 96 -1.65 3.34 12.90
CA ILE A 96 -1.28 1.92 12.81
C ILE A 96 -2.32 1.05 13.50
N ASN A 97 -2.74 1.45 14.71
CA ASN A 97 -3.73 0.70 15.48
C ASN A 97 -5.11 0.66 14.82
N LEU A 98 -5.44 1.68 14.01
CA LEU A 98 -6.67 1.71 13.22
C LEU A 98 -6.53 0.97 11.88
N GLY A 99 -5.38 0.39 11.59
CA GLY A 99 -5.14 -0.33 10.34
C GLY A 99 -4.95 0.55 9.11
N GLN A 100 -4.79 1.86 9.29
CA GLN A 100 -4.60 2.83 8.19
C GLN A 100 -3.17 2.91 7.69
N VAL A 101 -2.21 2.52 8.52
CA VAL A 101 -0.77 2.52 8.21
C VAL A 101 -0.20 1.16 8.61
N PHE A 102 0.57 0.55 7.72
CA PHE A 102 1.24 -0.73 8.01
C PHE A 102 2.49 -0.52 8.85
N ARG A 103 3.34 0.42 8.44
CA ARG A 103 4.60 0.73 9.11
C ARG A 103 4.91 2.21 9.00
N TYR A 104 5.76 2.70 9.91
CA TYR A 104 6.34 4.01 9.78
C TYR A 104 7.87 3.92 9.88
N CYS A 105 8.55 4.88 9.25
CA CYS A 105 9.98 5.09 9.38
C CYS A 105 10.22 6.51 9.85
N THR A 106 11.16 6.67 10.78
CA THR A 106 11.55 8.00 11.25
C THR A 106 12.66 8.56 10.37
N LYS A 107 12.59 9.86 10.10
CA LYS A 107 13.65 10.57 9.37
C LYS A 107 14.81 10.91 10.30
N PRO A 108 16.05 10.86 9.83
CA PRO A 108 16.50 10.45 8.50
C PRO A 108 16.46 8.94 8.33
N TRP A 109 16.01 8.48 7.16
CA TRP A 109 15.91 7.06 6.87
C TRP A 109 17.17 6.55 6.15
N SER A 110 17.46 5.25 6.30
CA SER A 110 18.49 4.56 5.55
C SER A 110 17.89 3.76 4.39
N GLU A 111 18.63 3.61 3.30
CA GLU A 111 18.19 2.79 2.17
C GLU A 111 17.91 1.35 2.59
N GLU A 112 18.75 0.79 3.45
CA GLU A 112 18.61 -0.57 3.94
C GLU A 112 17.31 -0.77 4.69
N GLU A 113 16.98 0.16 5.59
CA GLU A 113 15.74 0.12 6.37
C GLU A 113 14.51 0.24 5.48
N ILE A 114 14.50 1.21 4.55
CA ILE A 114 13.38 1.39 3.63
C ILE A 114 13.24 0.18 2.70
N THR A 115 14.34 -0.33 2.16
CA THR A 115 14.31 -1.52 1.30
C THR A 115 13.65 -2.70 2.02
N HIS A 116 14.03 -2.92 3.28
CA HIS A 116 13.43 -3.97 4.11
C HIS A 116 11.92 -3.78 4.26
N HIS A 117 11.46 -2.57 4.56
CA HIS A 117 10.03 -2.27 4.71
C HIS A 117 9.28 -2.41 3.40
N LEU A 118 9.87 -2.02 2.28
CA LEU A 118 9.25 -2.17 0.96
C LEU A 118 9.06 -3.64 0.59
N HIS A 119 10.06 -4.47 0.87
CA HIS A 119 9.96 -5.92 0.62
C HIS A 119 8.89 -6.57 1.51
N GLU A 120 8.85 -6.23 2.80
CA GLU A 120 7.81 -6.73 3.71
C GLU A 120 6.42 -6.31 3.26
N ALA A 121 6.27 -5.04 2.86
CA ALA A 121 4.99 -4.52 2.38
C ALA A 121 4.53 -5.24 1.12
N HIS A 122 5.44 -5.49 0.19
CA HIS A 122 5.13 -6.24 -1.03
C HIS A 122 4.71 -7.68 -0.72
N GLN A 123 5.43 -8.35 0.18
CA GLN A 123 5.05 -9.70 0.63
C GLN A 123 3.67 -9.72 1.25
N LEU A 124 3.34 -8.72 2.08
CA LEU A 124 2.02 -8.60 2.68
C LEU A 124 0.95 -8.36 1.61
N TYR A 125 1.23 -7.51 0.63
CA TYR A 125 0.31 -7.28 -0.49
C TYR A 125 -0.01 -8.58 -1.23
N VAL A 126 1.02 -9.35 -1.58
CA VAL A 126 0.86 -10.64 -2.29
C VAL A 126 0.05 -11.61 -1.44
N LEU A 127 0.37 -11.71 -0.15
CA LEU A 127 -0.31 -12.61 0.77
C LEU A 127 -1.79 -12.25 0.92
N LYS A 128 -2.13 -10.97 1.06
CA LYS A 128 -3.51 -10.51 1.14
C LYS A 128 -4.28 -10.78 -0.15
N ALA A 129 -3.65 -10.57 -1.31
CA ALA A 129 -4.28 -10.84 -2.60
C ALA A 129 -4.59 -12.34 -2.77
N GLN A 130 -3.64 -13.21 -2.41
CA GLN A 130 -3.83 -14.67 -2.44
C GLN A 130 -4.91 -15.11 -1.47
N ASN A 131 -4.93 -14.54 -0.27
CA ASN A 131 -5.92 -14.87 0.75
C ASN A 131 -7.33 -14.49 0.32
N LYS A 132 -7.48 -13.32 -0.30
CA LYS A 132 -8.75 -12.87 -0.86
C LYS A 132 -9.23 -13.81 -1.97
N GLU A 133 -8.34 -14.19 -2.88
CA GLU A 133 -8.65 -15.11 -3.97
C GLU A 133 -9.12 -16.48 -3.43
N LEU A 134 -8.42 -17.03 -2.44
CA LEU A 134 -8.78 -18.30 -1.81
C LEU A 134 -10.11 -18.21 -1.08
N THR A 135 -10.36 -17.09 -0.39
CA THR A 135 -11.63 -16.87 0.31
C THR A 135 -12.79 -16.80 -0.68
N ASP A 136 -12.63 -16.08 -1.79
CA ASP A 136 -13.65 -15.98 -2.82
C ASP A 136 -13.96 -17.37 -3.44
N LYS A 137 -12.94 -18.19 -3.68
CA LYS A 137 -13.10 -19.55 -4.17
C LYS A 137 -13.85 -20.44 -3.16
N LEU A 138 -13.55 -20.31 -1.88
CA LEU A 138 -14.24 -21.06 -0.83
C LEU A 138 -15.72 -20.70 -0.76
N VAL A 139 -16.05 -19.41 -0.82
CA VAL A 139 -17.43 -18.93 -0.83
C VAL A 139 -18.17 -19.48 -2.04
N ASP A 140 -17.58 -19.43 -3.22
CA ASP A 140 -18.15 -19.94 -4.45
C ASP A 140 -18.40 -21.45 -4.35
N ASN A 141 -17.43 -22.22 -3.87
CA ASN A 141 -17.57 -23.66 -3.67
C ASN A 141 -18.67 -24.01 -2.66
N ASN A 142 -18.77 -23.26 -1.56
CA ASN A 142 -19.83 -23.45 -0.58
C ASN A 142 -21.20 -23.18 -1.16
N THR A 143 -21.35 -22.15 -1.97
CA THR A 143 -22.60 -21.81 -2.65
C THR A 143 -23.01 -22.93 -3.60
N LYS A 144 -22.06 -23.48 -4.38
CA LYS A 144 -22.30 -24.62 -5.27
C LYS A 144 -22.73 -25.86 -4.50
N MET A 145 -22.07 -26.15 -3.37
CA MET A 145 -22.39 -27.29 -2.53
C MET A 145 -23.79 -27.15 -1.93
N GLU A 146 -24.16 -25.99 -1.43
CA GLU A 146 -25.53 -25.75 -0.94
C GLU A 146 -26.58 -25.96 -2.01
N PHE A 147 -26.33 -25.49 -3.21
CA PHE A 147 -27.24 -25.66 -4.33
C PHE A 147 -27.45 -27.14 -4.64
N LEU A 148 -26.39 -27.93 -4.70
CA LEU A 148 -26.46 -29.39 -4.96
C LEU A 148 -27.22 -30.12 -3.86
N LEU A 149 -26.99 -29.75 -2.59
CA LEU A 149 -27.72 -30.35 -1.46
C LEU A 149 -29.22 -30.05 -1.52
N ARG A 150 -29.57 -28.80 -1.86
CA ARG A 150 -30.98 -28.43 -2.04
C ARG A 150 -31.66 -29.24 -3.15
N GLN A 151 -30.97 -29.47 -4.26
CA GLN A 151 -31.48 -30.28 -5.36
C GLN A 151 -31.72 -31.72 -4.92
N GLN A 152 -30.81 -32.30 -4.13
CA GLN A 152 -31.01 -33.67 -3.60
C GLN A 152 -32.21 -33.78 -2.68
N LEU A 153 -32.47 -32.74 -1.89
CA LEU A 153 -33.62 -32.73 -0.96
C LEU A 153 -34.96 -32.57 -1.68
N LEU A 154 -34.96 -32.01 -2.89
CA LEU A 154 -36.17 -31.76 -3.66
C LEU A 154 -36.49 -32.85 -4.68
N SER A 155 -35.60 -33.79 -4.88
CA SER A 155 -35.79 -34.90 -5.82
C SER A 155 -36.43 -36.11 -5.18
#